data_89b2e3d8c0b58a3305b13c7075dcef4b
#
_entry.id   89b2e3d8c0b58a3305b13c7075dcef4b
#
_cell.length_a   1.000
_cell.length_b   1.000
_cell.length_c   1.000
_cell.angle_alpha   90.00
_cell.angle_beta   90.00
_cell.angle_gamma   90.00
#
_symmetry.space_group_name_H-M   'P 1'
#
loop_
_entity.id
_entity.type
_entity.pdbx_description
1 polymer ?
#
loop_
_entity_poly.entity_id
_entity_poly.type
_entity_poly.pdbx_seq_one_letter_code
_entity_poly.pdbx_strand_id
1 'polypeptide(L)'
;MKSIFKTAACLSFLALLVNACKLEEIDTQMTEEEAVAAIKLDCDALESYTIQAKRPQAVSFTVNSTTPWTVTVSEGADWLTVTPASSAVSSLSEDIRITAAANDGLVDRSATVTVKGENTSKSYSIAITQLRLGRLSVTPLTAEFALNGSSQSFSLETNLPWEAYAEDEWLTLSPASGESDGSMKSFSVQATAAANTSVVRSTKIVVTSGDERKEFSVTQKGQSLEFLPLDDPSIDRQGGELTLTVNATMDWTVECDNDDFTVTKQGADQVKVAAGRNNRFAPRTAKITLLPASDGFGDVSYSVTVSQDINFKFEGNCEVLSDGSVKISSGAASRVVLLDQGRYLHLTLTMGEKNFGSAAQLWVQGKIGNVNIYNQLSLGGNTRIRTDGNMADEGATSAYKSTTYSISQDELNAMETYDYGFAPNATDPTKMDMFFKVNGSVKASHTGNNPFYYDTGSSSYYFGFYGSTSDGTWYVVKTCDIELTTE
;
A
#
# COMPACT_ATOMS: atom_id res chain seq x y z
N MET A 1 -31.19 1.89 32.37
CA MET A 1 -32.40 1.29 33.01
C MET A 1 -32.25 1.25 34.53
N LYS A 2 -31.97 2.39 35.19
CA LYS A 2 -31.89 2.49 36.67
C LYS A 2 -32.40 3.88 37.17
N SER A 3 -33.47 4.38 36.55
CA SER A 3 -34.02 5.71 36.89
C SER A 3 -35.54 5.69 37.19
N ILE A 4 -36.16 4.55 37.40
CA ILE A 4 -37.63 4.50 37.59
C ILE A 4 -38.07 4.12 39.00
N PHE A 5 -37.15 3.80 39.93
CA PHE A 5 -37.53 3.35 41.28
C PHE A 5 -37.40 4.43 42.39
N LYS A 6 -37.05 5.68 42.09
CA LYS A 6 -36.92 6.75 43.12
C LYS A 6 -38.16 7.60 43.32
N THR A 7 -39.23 7.47 42.53
CA THR A 7 -40.43 8.30 42.63
C THR A 7 -41.56 7.70 43.46
N ALA A 8 -41.45 6.43 43.83
CA ALA A 8 -42.54 5.76 44.60
C ALA A 8 -42.43 5.96 46.14
N ALA A 9 -41.27 6.32 46.66
CA ALA A 9 -41.07 6.48 48.09
C ALA A 9 -41.54 7.85 48.64
N CYS A 10 -41.61 8.89 47.80
CA CYS A 10 -42.04 10.22 48.21
C CYS A 10 -43.58 10.36 48.35
N LEU A 11 -44.36 9.54 47.67
CA LEU A 11 -45.84 9.67 47.72
C LEU A 11 -46.47 8.98 48.93
N SER A 12 -45.81 8.04 49.58
CA SER A 12 -46.36 7.34 50.77
C SER A 12 -46.20 8.17 52.05
N PHE A 13 -45.29 9.14 52.09
CA PHE A 13 -45.09 9.97 53.29
C PHE A 13 -46.05 11.16 53.33
N LEU A 14 -46.53 11.64 52.20
CA LEU A 14 -47.52 12.73 52.15
C LEU A 14 -48.95 12.30 52.55
N ALA A 15 -49.25 11.02 52.41
CA ALA A 15 -50.57 10.48 52.76
C ALA A 15 -50.78 10.28 54.28
N LEU A 16 -49.68 10.25 55.08
CA LEU A 16 -49.78 10.14 56.53
C LEU A 16 -49.98 11.51 57.29
N LEU A 17 -49.67 12.62 56.62
CA LEU A 17 -49.79 13.96 57.19
C LEU A 17 -51.19 14.58 57.01
N VAL A 18 -52.04 14.03 56.14
CA VAL A 18 -53.37 14.58 55.87
C VAL A 18 -54.45 13.98 56.75
N ASN A 19 -54.18 12.93 57.51
CA ASN A 19 -55.15 12.32 58.45
C ASN A 19 -55.00 12.78 59.89
N ALA A 20 -54.23 13.82 60.18
CA ALA A 20 -54.01 14.34 61.51
C ALA A 20 -54.88 15.60 61.85
N CYS A 21 -55.90 15.92 61.07
CA CYS A 21 -56.86 16.95 61.39
C CYS A 21 -58.26 16.37 61.73
N LYS A 22 -58.38 15.61 62.78
CA LYS A 22 -59.57 15.55 63.61
C LYS A 22 -59.20 15.94 65.01
N LEU A 23 -59.63 17.13 65.34
CA LEU A 23 -59.58 17.60 66.72
C LEU A 23 -60.55 16.73 67.60
N GLU A 24 -59.96 15.84 68.36
CA GLU A 24 -60.44 15.44 69.65
C GLU A 24 -59.31 15.77 70.64
N GLU A 25 -59.66 16.41 71.74
CA GLU A 25 -58.76 16.72 72.82
C GLU A 25 -58.02 15.45 73.26
N ILE A 26 -56.77 15.33 72.84
CA ILE A 26 -55.85 14.34 73.36
C ILE A 26 -54.86 15.14 74.19
N ASP A 27 -54.88 14.82 75.51
CA ASP A 27 -53.89 15.23 76.45
C ASP A 27 -52.47 14.91 75.92
N THR A 28 -51.86 15.89 75.30
CA THR A 28 -50.54 15.74 74.66
C THR A 28 -49.50 16.27 75.63
N GLN A 29 -49.22 15.52 76.65
CA GLN A 29 -47.88 15.47 77.18
C GLN A 29 -47.12 14.29 76.58
N MET A 30 -46.63 14.48 75.37
CA MET A 30 -45.55 13.59 74.90
C MET A 30 -44.40 13.72 75.88
N THR A 31 -43.98 12.63 76.47
CA THR A 31 -42.77 12.59 77.29
C THR A 31 -41.57 13.00 76.43
N GLU A 32 -40.58 13.63 77.05
CA GLU A 32 -39.34 14.00 76.40
C GLU A 32 -38.70 12.76 75.62
N GLU A 33 -38.90 11.57 76.15
CA GLU A 33 -38.49 10.28 75.55
C GLU A 33 -39.28 9.96 74.28
N GLU A 34 -40.59 10.23 74.25
CA GLU A 34 -41.43 10.03 73.02
C GLU A 34 -41.11 11.04 71.93
N ALA A 35 -40.81 12.27 72.32
CA ALA A 35 -40.38 13.33 71.41
C ALA A 35 -39.00 13.01 70.77
N VAL A 36 -38.08 12.49 71.60
CA VAL A 36 -36.77 12.04 71.11
C VAL A 36 -36.86 10.78 70.17
N ALA A 37 -37.83 9.92 70.48
CA ALA A 37 -38.06 8.70 69.60
C ALA A 37 -38.70 9.08 68.25
N ALA A 38 -39.34 10.22 68.12
CA ALA A 38 -39.91 10.72 66.85
C ALA A 38 -38.89 11.40 65.95
N ILE A 39 -37.69 11.74 66.48
CA ILE A 39 -36.64 12.38 65.71
C ILE A 39 -35.98 11.34 64.78
N LYS A 40 -36.07 11.58 63.48
CA LYS A 40 -35.45 10.75 62.46
C LYS A 40 -34.23 11.49 61.89
N LEU A 41 -33.11 10.81 61.88
CA LEU A 41 -31.93 11.19 61.13
C LEU A 41 -31.51 9.95 60.35
N ASP A 42 -31.40 10.06 59.02
CA ASP A 42 -30.92 9.03 58.14
C ASP A 42 -29.96 9.60 57.11
N CYS A 43 -28.97 8.81 56.69
CA CYS A 43 -27.94 9.21 55.77
C CYS A 43 -27.60 8.06 54.85
N ASP A 44 -27.66 8.26 53.57
CA ASP A 44 -27.36 7.23 52.53
C ASP A 44 -25.87 7.16 52.15
N ALA A 45 -24.99 7.85 52.89
CA ALA A 45 -23.55 7.80 52.68
C ALA A 45 -22.99 6.39 52.92
N LEU A 46 -21.97 6.03 52.13
CA LEU A 46 -21.14 4.85 52.41
C LEU A 46 -20.29 5.10 53.65
N GLU A 47 -19.86 4.02 54.32
CA GLU A 47 -18.99 4.13 55.50
C GLU A 47 -17.63 4.73 55.17
N SER A 48 -17.16 4.61 53.93
CA SER A 48 -15.90 5.20 53.47
C SER A 48 -15.91 5.55 51.99
N TYR A 49 -15.11 6.59 51.66
CA TYR A 49 -14.82 7.01 50.29
C TYR A 49 -13.33 7.21 50.11
N THR A 50 -12.84 6.80 48.92
CA THR A 50 -11.46 7.06 48.47
C THR A 50 -11.48 8.11 47.38
N ILE A 51 -10.68 9.16 47.52
CA ILE A 51 -10.58 10.29 46.59
C ILE A 51 -9.17 10.32 45.98
N GLN A 52 -9.06 10.59 44.68
CA GLN A 52 -7.78 10.70 44.00
C GLN A 52 -7.00 11.95 44.40
N ALA A 53 -5.66 11.89 44.28
CA ALA A 53 -4.77 13.01 44.65
C ALA A 53 -5.00 14.27 43.80
N LYS A 54 -4.95 14.09 42.46
CA LYS A 54 -5.21 15.14 41.47
C LYS A 54 -6.65 15.04 40.98
N ARG A 55 -7.28 16.17 40.69
CA ARG A 55 -8.67 16.24 40.20
C ARG A 55 -9.65 15.42 41.05
N PRO A 56 -9.67 15.64 42.35
CA PRO A 56 -10.53 14.88 43.24
C PRO A 56 -12.00 15.03 42.83
N GLN A 57 -12.69 13.90 42.66
CA GLN A 57 -14.13 13.91 42.41
C GLN A 57 -14.87 14.26 43.72
N ALA A 58 -15.92 15.03 43.59
CA ALA A 58 -16.78 15.33 44.73
C ALA A 58 -17.55 14.09 45.17
N VAL A 59 -17.65 13.87 46.45
CA VAL A 59 -18.50 12.85 47.06
C VAL A 59 -19.85 13.52 47.39
N SER A 60 -20.97 12.86 47.07
CA SER A 60 -22.29 13.33 47.41
C SER A 60 -23.11 12.23 48.04
N PHE A 61 -23.91 12.62 49.05
CA PHE A 61 -24.87 11.75 49.70
C PHE A 61 -26.04 12.61 50.25
N THR A 62 -27.13 11.95 50.60
CA THR A 62 -28.37 12.61 51.03
C THR A 62 -28.56 12.41 52.51
N VAL A 63 -28.91 13.48 53.25
CA VAL A 63 -29.36 13.44 54.63
C VAL A 63 -30.86 13.69 54.68
N ASN A 64 -31.58 12.75 55.30
CA ASN A 64 -33.01 12.83 55.57
C ASN A 64 -33.21 13.03 57.07
N SER A 65 -33.80 14.19 57.48
CA SER A 65 -33.92 14.49 58.89
C SER A 65 -35.21 15.26 59.22
N THR A 66 -35.78 14.99 60.36
CA THR A 66 -36.90 15.77 61.00
C THR A 66 -36.44 16.74 62.05
N THR A 67 -35.12 16.88 62.28
CA THR A 67 -34.49 17.78 63.21
C THR A 67 -33.35 18.54 62.56
N PRO A 68 -32.97 19.75 62.99
CA PRO A 68 -31.73 20.36 62.56
C PRO A 68 -30.55 19.44 62.73
N TRP A 69 -29.59 19.51 61.79
CA TRP A 69 -28.38 18.69 61.81
C TRP A 69 -27.15 19.53 61.45
N THR A 70 -26.00 19.00 61.80
CA THR A 70 -24.70 19.59 61.49
C THR A 70 -23.79 18.52 60.93
N VAL A 71 -22.90 18.94 60.02
CA VAL A 71 -21.77 18.12 59.52
C VAL A 71 -20.48 18.74 60.01
N THR A 72 -19.66 17.91 60.63
CA THR A 72 -18.35 18.33 61.13
C THR A 72 -17.28 17.51 60.43
N VAL A 73 -16.13 18.12 60.17
CA VAL A 73 -14.94 17.46 59.65
C VAL A 73 -13.92 17.37 60.76
N SER A 74 -13.17 16.24 60.83
CA SER A 74 -12.14 16.05 61.87
C SER A 74 -11.08 17.15 61.82
N GLU A 75 -10.48 17.44 62.98
CA GLU A 75 -9.41 18.43 63.13
C GLU A 75 -8.23 18.15 62.18
N GLY A 76 -7.68 19.22 61.59
CA GLY A 76 -6.56 19.13 60.64
C GLY A 76 -6.93 18.73 59.20
N ALA A 77 -8.23 18.68 58.90
CA ALA A 77 -8.70 18.32 57.55
C ALA A 77 -9.19 19.54 56.74
N ASP A 78 -8.45 20.64 56.78
CA ASP A 78 -8.74 21.91 56.06
C ASP A 78 -8.81 21.74 54.52
N TRP A 79 -8.40 20.58 54.05
CA TRP A 79 -8.45 20.19 52.63
C TRP A 79 -9.83 19.71 52.17
N LEU A 80 -10.78 19.48 53.11
CA LEU A 80 -12.17 19.12 52.79
C LEU A 80 -13.10 20.31 53.00
N THR A 81 -14.03 20.47 52.08
CA THR A 81 -15.15 21.42 52.20
C THR A 81 -16.46 20.65 52.06
N VAL A 82 -17.34 20.85 53.02
CA VAL A 82 -18.68 20.23 53.04
C VAL A 82 -19.73 21.30 52.80
N THR A 83 -20.66 21.07 51.90
CA THR A 83 -21.72 22.01 51.56
C THR A 83 -23.05 21.28 51.31
N PRO A 84 -24.14 21.65 52.02
CA PRO A 84 -24.18 22.49 53.25
C PRO A 84 -23.54 21.78 54.45
N ALA A 85 -23.01 22.55 55.37
CA ALA A 85 -22.43 22.01 56.62
C ALA A 85 -23.46 21.91 57.76
N SER A 86 -24.66 22.47 57.62
CA SER A 86 -25.74 22.40 58.59
C SER A 86 -27.08 22.72 57.93
N SER A 87 -28.15 22.27 58.55
CA SER A 87 -29.50 22.73 58.25
C SER A 87 -30.12 23.21 59.55
N ALA A 88 -30.58 24.45 59.56
CA ALA A 88 -31.24 25.08 60.73
C ALA A 88 -32.72 24.73 60.87
N VAL A 89 -33.29 24.14 59.80
CA VAL A 89 -34.72 23.76 59.72
C VAL A 89 -34.78 22.28 59.37
N SER A 90 -35.77 21.56 59.88
CA SER A 90 -36.04 20.18 59.45
C SER A 90 -36.28 20.16 57.97
N SER A 91 -35.23 19.87 57.19
CA SER A 91 -35.36 19.57 55.81
C SER A 91 -35.58 18.06 55.65
N LEU A 92 -36.64 17.67 54.94
CA LEU A 92 -36.99 16.26 54.76
C LEU A 92 -35.93 15.50 53.97
N SER A 93 -35.19 16.19 53.13
CA SER A 93 -34.12 15.62 52.33
C SER A 93 -33.18 16.71 51.83
N GLU A 94 -31.87 16.56 52.01
CA GLU A 94 -30.88 17.54 51.58
C GLU A 94 -29.62 16.83 51.09
N ASP A 95 -29.13 17.20 49.89
CA ASP A 95 -27.92 16.65 49.33
C ASP A 95 -26.69 17.35 49.87
N ILE A 96 -25.82 16.58 50.46
CA ILE A 96 -24.52 17.02 50.98
C ILE A 96 -23.47 16.74 49.89
N ARG A 97 -22.63 17.73 49.65
CA ARG A 97 -21.51 17.63 48.73
C ARG A 97 -20.20 17.88 49.49
N ILE A 98 -19.28 16.89 49.39
CA ILE A 98 -17.92 16.99 49.90
C ILE A 98 -16.99 17.24 48.74
N THR A 99 -16.17 18.27 48.78
CA THR A 99 -15.10 18.54 47.82
C THR A 99 -13.76 18.54 48.56
N ALA A 100 -12.72 18.09 47.86
CA ALA A 100 -11.37 18.02 48.38
C ALA A 100 -10.42 18.91 47.57
N ALA A 101 -9.49 19.60 48.21
CA ALA A 101 -8.33 20.19 47.53
C ALA A 101 -7.38 19.08 47.05
N ALA A 102 -6.56 19.35 45.99
CA ALA A 102 -5.55 18.40 45.54
C ALA A 102 -4.59 17.99 46.67
N ASN A 103 -4.17 16.72 46.65
CA ASN A 103 -3.13 16.23 47.56
C ASN A 103 -1.80 16.17 46.78
N ASP A 104 -0.98 17.20 46.94
CA ASP A 104 0.36 17.24 46.29
C ASP A 104 1.43 16.57 47.16
N GLY A 105 1.03 15.98 48.30
CA GLY A 105 1.89 15.26 49.22
C GLY A 105 2.13 13.83 48.78
N LEU A 106 3.21 13.20 49.30
CA LEU A 106 3.59 11.82 49.06
C LEU A 106 2.99 10.85 50.10
N VAL A 107 2.02 11.31 50.89
CA VAL A 107 1.36 10.54 51.96
C VAL A 107 -0.15 10.68 51.78
N ASP A 108 -0.86 9.57 51.97
CA ASP A 108 -2.31 9.57 52.00
C ASP A 108 -2.77 10.41 53.20
N ARG A 109 -3.86 11.12 53.02
CA ARG A 109 -4.46 11.87 54.12
C ARG A 109 -5.90 11.42 54.34
N SER A 110 -6.30 11.39 55.58
CA SER A 110 -7.63 10.91 55.96
C SER A 110 -8.34 11.89 56.83
N ALA A 111 -9.64 11.90 56.75
CA ALA A 111 -10.52 12.69 57.58
C ALA A 111 -11.79 11.91 57.88
N THR A 112 -12.44 12.25 58.98
CA THR A 112 -13.77 11.74 59.29
C THR A 112 -14.78 12.88 59.14
N VAL A 113 -15.81 12.66 58.38
CA VAL A 113 -16.97 13.53 58.23
C VAL A 113 -18.09 12.96 59.13
N THR A 114 -18.57 13.73 60.04
CA THR A 114 -19.61 13.29 60.98
C THR A 114 -20.88 14.10 60.79
N VAL A 115 -21.97 13.44 60.45
CA VAL A 115 -23.33 14.00 60.41
C VAL A 115 -23.99 13.73 61.73
N LYS A 116 -24.44 14.80 62.44
CA LYS A 116 -25.07 14.70 63.75
C LYS A 116 -26.36 15.53 63.79
N GLY A 117 -27.45 14.89 64.20
CA GLY A 117 -28.73 15.58 64.43
C GLY A 117 -28.76 16.25 65.80
N GLU A 118 -29.47 17.39 65.89
CA GLU A 118 -29.78 18.04 67.16
C GLU A 118 -30.87 17.25 67.87
N ASN A 119 -30.78 17.24 69.23
CA ASN A 119 -31.73 16.53 70.08
C ASN A 119 -31.91 15.02 69.79
N THR A 120 -30.88 14.37 69.19
CA THR A 120 -30.83 12.96 68.99
C THR A 120 -29.41 12.45 69.25
N SER A 121 -29.32 11.19 69.69
CA SER A 121 -28.03 10.47 69.82
C SER A 121 -27.51 9.89 68.49
N LYS A 122 -28.27 9.98 67.40
CA LYS A 122 -27.87 9.46 66.13
C LYS A 122 -26.81 10.30 65.46
N SER A 123 -25.77 9.63 65.01
CA SER A 123 -24.72 10.22 64.18
C SER A 123 -24.18 9.22 63.15
N TYR A 124 -23.72 9.71 62.04
CA TYR A 124 -23.09 8.93 60.98
C TYR A 124 -21.67 9.40 60.81
N SER A 125 -20.71 8.48 60.85
CA SER A 125 -19.29 8.74 60.64
C SER A 125 -18.84 8.16 59.32
N ILE A 126 -18.30 9.00 58.46
CA ILE A 126 -17.91 8.67 57.09
C ILE A 126 -16.39 8.88 56.99
N ALA A 127 -15.64 7.83 56.69
CA ALA A 127 -14.21 7.95 56.50
C ALA A 127 -13.90 8.45 55.07
N ILE A 128 -13.12 9.52 54.95
CA ILE A 128 -12.63 10.01 53.67
C ILE A 128 -11.12 9.84 53.63
N THR A 129 -10.64 9.06 52.68
CA THR A 129 -9.21 8.89 52.40
C THR A 129 -8.87 9.50 51.06
N GLN A 130 -7.94 10.46 51.03
CA GLN A 130 -7.39 10.99 49.79
C GLN A 130 -6.00 10.42 49.55
N LEU A 131 -5.82 9.79 48.37
CA LEU A 131 -4.57 9.19 48.02
C LEU A 131 -3.45 10.25 47.91
N ARG A 132 -2.22 9.80 48.10
CA ARG A 132 -1.00 10.58 47.91
C ARG A 132 -0.80 10.89 46.42
N LEU A 133 0.05 11.87 46.10
CA LEU A 133 0.46 12.16 44.75
C LEU A 133 1.17 10.93 44.15
N GLY A 134 0.58 10.35 43.10
CA GLY A 134 1.17 9.30 42.33
C GLY A 134 2.36 9.79 41.52
N ARG A 135 3.40 8.97 41.43
CA ARG A 135 4.53 9.19 40.53
C ARG A 135 4.70 7.94 39.67
N LEU A 136 4.74 8.12 38.38
CA LEU A 136 4.94 7.05 37.42
C LEU A 136 6.00 7.47 36.38
N SER A 137 7.08 6.69 36.30
CA SER A 137 8.08 6.77 35.26
C SER A 137 8.09 5.46 34.50
N VAL A 138 8.21 5.51 33.19
CA VAL A 138 8.29 4.32 32.32
C VAL A 138 9.47 4.49 31.39
N THR A 139 10.32 3.47 31.32
CA THR A 139 11.37 3.33 30.32
C THR A 139 10.85 2.39 29.24
N PRO A 140 10.46 2.92 28.06
CA PRO A 140 9.80 2.14 27.03
C PRO A 140 10.74 1.16 26.33
N LEU A 141 10.18 0.22 25.57
CA LEU A 141 10.90 -0.64 24.63
C LEU A 141 11.50 0.18 23.50
N THR A 142 12.69 -0.20 23.05
CA THR A 142 13.43 0.52 21.98
C THR A 142 13.61 -0.29 20.71
N ALA A 143 13.32 -1.60 20.72
CA ALA A 143 13.49 -2.48 19.58
C ALA A 143 12.12 -3.00 19.08
N GLU A 144 12.05 -3.30 17.80
CA GLU A 144 10.89 -3.98 17.22
C GLU A 144 10.81 -5.45 17.66
N PHE A 145 9.61 -5.99 17.75
CA PHE A 145 9.39 -7.42 17.91
C PHE A 145 9.68 -8.16 16.60
N ALA A 146 10.28 -9.34 16.71
CA ALA A 146 10.56 -10.18 15.56
C ALA A 146 9.27 -10.73 14.92
N LEU A 147 9.34 -11.04 13.62
CA LEU A 147 8.25 -11.64 12.86
C LEU A 147 7.66 -12.89 13.53
N ASN A 148 8.52 -13.81 13.93
CA ASN A 148 8.12 -15.10 14.52
C ASN A 148 7.74 -15.00 16.01
N GLY A 149 7.55 -13.79 16.52
CA GLY A 149 7.33 -13.53 17.92
C GLY A 149 8.65 -13.39 18.69
N SER A 150 8.61 -12.66 19.76
CA SER A 150 9.74 -12.48 20.68
C SER A 150 9.26 -11.86 21.99
N SER A 151 10.10 -11.89 23.00
CA SER A 151 9.83 -11.23 24.27
C SER A 151 10.87 -10.13 24.51
N GLN A 152 10.41 -8.99 25.03
CA GLN A 152 11.24 -7.88 25.45
C GLN A 152 10.72 -7.37 26.80
N SER A 153 11.52 -6.64 27.55
CA SER A 153 11.10 -6.09 28.83
C SER A 153 11.24 -4.57 28.85
N PHE A 154 10.24 -3.92 29.41
CA PHE A 154 10.32 -2.53 29.81
C PHE A 154 10.29 -2.40 31.32
N SER A 155 10.71 -1.26 31.83
CA SER A 155 10.69 -1.00 33.27
C SER A 155 9.78 0.18 33.59
N LEU A 156 9.18 0.13 34.77
CA LEU A 156 8.46 1.25 35.33
C LEU A 156 8.87 1.46 36.78
N GLU A 157 8.72 2.69 37.26
CA GLU A 157 8.92 3.07 38.65
C GLU A 157 7.70 3.80 39.14
N THR A 158 7.15 3.37 40.27
CA THR A 158 5.96 3.99 40.85
C THR A 158 5.93 3.83 42.37
N ASN A 159 5.19 4.72 43.06
CA ASN A 159 4.90 4.66 44.48
C ASN A 159 3.44 4.24 44.80
N LEU A 160 2.64 3.94 43.78
CA LEU A 160 1.26 3.48 43.92
C LEU A 160 1.08 2.14 43.20
N PRO A 161 0.03 1.37 43.49
CA PRO A 161 -0.37 0.22 42.66
C PRO A 161 -0.50 0.64 41.22
N TRP A 162 -0.13 -0.28 40.32
CA TRP A 162 -0.08 -0.03 38.90
C TRP A 162 -0.69 -1.17 38.09
N GLU A 163 -1.16 -0.82 36.89
CA GLU A 163 -1.64 -1.74 35.89
C GLU A 163 -1.03 -1.39 34.53
N ALA A 164 -0.79 -2.41 33.70
CA ALA A 164 -0.34 -2.23 32.35
C ALA A 164 -1.10 -3.17 31.41
N TYR A 165 -1.44 -2.69 30.23
CA TYR A 165 -2.08 -3.47 29.17
C TYR A 165 -1.60 -3.01 27.80
N ALA A 166 -1.69 -3.92 26.82
CA ALA A 166 -1.58 -3.60 25.40
C ALA A 166 -2.98 -3.43 24.83
N GLU A 167 -3.13 -2.54 23.87
CA GLU A 167 -4.44 -2.28 23.22
C GLU A 167 -4.87 -3.45 22.32
N ASP A 168 -3.91 -4.24 21.81
CA ASP A 168 -4.17 -5.37 20.93
C ASP A 168 -3.73 -6.70 21.56
N GLU A 169 -4.50 -7.76 21.31
CA GLU A 169 -4.33 -9.08 21.89
C GLU A 169 -3.05 -9.83 21.45
N TRP A 170 -2.40 -9.40 20.37
CA TRP A 170 -1.18 -10.05 19.90
C TRP A 170 0.04 -9.81 20.80
N LEU A 171 -0.06 -8.85 21.72
CA LEU A 171 0.98 -8.50 22.68
C LEU A 171 0.47 -8.74 24.09
N THR A 172 1.12 -9.63 24.83
CA THR A 172 0.80 -9.93 26.22
C THR A 172 1.84 -9.38 27.17
N LEU A 173 1.40 -8.92 28.34
CA LEU A 173 2.26 -8.33 29.37
C LEU A 173 2.27 -9.21 30.62
N SER A 174 3.45 -9.40 31.22
CA SER A 174 3.59 -10.15 32.48
C SER A 174 4.76 -9.61 33.33
N PRO A 175 4.51 -9.24 34.60
CA PRO A 175 3.18 -9.09 35.23
C PRO A 175 2.42 -7.91 34.59
N ALA A 176 1.07 -7.98 34.60
CA ALA A 176 0.21 -6.91 34.11
C ALA A 176 -0.18 -5.89 35.19
N SER A 177 0.16 -6.15 36.45
CA SER A 177 -0.10 -5.26 37.58
C SER A 177 0.88 -5.52 38.71
N GLY A 178 0.94 -4.60 39.66
CA GLY A 178 1.75 -4.77 40.85
C GLY A 178 1.36 -3.79 41.95
N GLU A 179 1.71 -4.16 43.17
CA GLU A 179 1.43 -3.39 44.39
C GLU A 179 2.64 -2.58 44.81
N SER A 180 2.37 -1.39 45.44
CA SER A 180 3.37 -0.59 46.08
C SER A 180 2.92 -0.22 47.49
N ASP A 181 3.86 -0.12 48.42
CA ASP A 181 3.62 0.32 49.82
C ASP A 181 3.72 1.81 50.02
N GLY A 182 3.76 2.55 48.95
CA GLY A 182 3.93 4.02 48.98
C GLY A 182 5.35 4.49 48.77
N SER A 183 6.34 3.60 48.80
CA SER A 183 7.71 3.90 48.38
C SER A 183 7.87 3.74 46.87
N MET A 184 8.81 4.49 46.28
CA MET A 184 9.19 4.29 44.88
C MET A 184 9.80 2.89 44.70
N LYS A 185 9.22 2.11 43.82
CA LYS A 185 9.68 0.77 43.45
C LYS A 185 9.80 0.65 41.97
N SER A 186 10.82 -0.08 41.53
CA SER A 186 11.03 -0.45 40.15
C SER A 186 10.41 -1.82 39.87
N PHE A 187 9.74 -1.92 38.73
CA PHE A 187 9.14 -3.15 38.23
C PHE A 187 9.62 -3.41 36.81
N SER A 188 9.85 -4.67 36.48
CA SER A 188 10.15 -5.11 35.11
C SER A 188 8.94 -5.85 34.56
N VAL A 189 8.47 -5.45 33.41
CA VAL A 189 7.34 -6.07 32.72
C VAL A 189 7.84 -6.67 31.42
N GLN A 190 7.64 -7.97 31.24
CA GLN A 190 7.91 -8.65 29.98
C GLN A 190 6.70 -8.48 29.05
N ALA A 191 6.98 -7.98 27.87
CA ALA A 191 6.05 -7.94 26.76
C ALA A 191 6.39 -9.07 25.80
N THR A 192 5.42 -9.93 25.49
CA THR A 192 5.59 -11.09 24.61
C THR A 192 4.65 -10.97 23.42
N ALA A 193 5.23 -10.88 22.24
CA ALA A 193 4.48 -10.83 20.98
C ALA A 193 4.31 -12.23 20.39
N ALA A 194 3.08 -12.55 19.99
CA ALA A 194 2.81 -13.74 19.15
C ALA A 194 3.39 -13.55 17.73
N ALA A 195 3.59 -14.66 16.99
CA ALA A 195 4.03 -14.59 15.60
C ALA A 195 3.08 -13.73 14.75
N ASN A 196 3.65 -12.95 13.86
CA ASN A 196 2.90 -12.12 12.92
C ASN A 196 2.85 -12.80 11.54
N THR A 197 1.68 -13.19 11.10
CA THR A 197 1.44 -13.82 9.79
C THR A 197 0.94 -12.84 8.73
N SER A 198 0.95 -11.54 9.03
CA SER A 198 0.46 -10.46 8.17
C SER A 198 1.52 -9.38 7.97
N VAL A 199 1.13 -8.21 7.50
CA VAL A 199 1.99 -7.04 7.36
C VAL A 199 2.52 -6.54 8.71
N VAL A 200 3.44 -5.57 8.68
CA VAL A 200 3.92 -4.89 9.89
C VAL A 200 2.73 -4.37 10.71
N ARG A 201 2.78 -4.58 12.02
CA ARG A 201 1.74 -4.12 12.94
C ARG A 201 2.33 -3.37 14.13
N SER A 202 1.52 -2.50 14.71
CA SER A 202 1.89 -1.74 15.89
C SER A 202 0.73 -1.68 16.86
N THR A 203 1.05 -1.55 18.15
CA THR A 203 0.08 -1.36 19.21
C THR A 203 0.65 -0.41 20.24
N LYS A 204 -0.21 0.03 21.17
CA LYS A 204 0.21 0.83 22.31
C LYS A 204 0.24 -0.04 23.57
N ILE A 205 1.25 0.20 24.39
CA ILE A 205 1.27 -0.23 25.78
C ILE A 205 0.88 0.97 26.62
N VAL A 206 -0.09 0.76 27.49
CA VAL A 206 -0.59 1.75 28.44
C VAL A 206 -0.23 1.30 29.85
N VAL A 207 0.35 2.19 30.64
CA VAL A 207 0.65 1.96 32.05
C VAL A 207 -0.06 3.04 32.87
N THR A 208 -0.79 2.62 33.89
CA THR A 208 -1.51 3.51 34.81
C THR A 208 -1.08 3.27 36.25
N SER A 209 -1.04 4.33 37.05
CA SER A 209 -0.76 4.24 38.48
C SER A 209 -1.37 5.49 39.18
N GLY A 210 -2.43 5.28 39.94
CA GLY A 210 -3.26 6.39 40.46
C GLY A 210 -3.79 7.25 39.31
N ASP A 211 -3.53 8.55 39.38
CA ASP A 211 -3.94 9.52 38.35
C ASP A 211 -2.94 9.62 37.16
N GLU A 212 -1.80 8.97 37.27
CA GLU A 212 -0.76 9.01 36.22
C GLU A 212 -1.02 7.95 35.17
N ARG A 213 -0.88 8.36 33.90
CA ARG A 213 -0.96 7.47 32.73
C ARG A 213 0.21 7.74 31.81
N LYS A 214 0.87 6.68 31.38
CA LYS A 214 1.93 6.72 30.36
C LYS A 214 1.57 5.75 29.25
N GLU A 215 1.89 6.13 28.02
CA GLU A 215 1.70 5.26 26.86
C GLU A 215 2.89 5.36 25.91
N PHE A 216 3.19 4.29 25.23
CA PHE A 216 4.19 4.23 24.16
C PHE A 216 3.82 3.17 23.14
N SER A 217 4.20 3.42 21.89
CA SER A 217 3.94 2.49 20.78
C SER A 217 5.05 1.45 20.66
N VAL A 218 4.67 0.26 20.25
CA VAL A 218 5.58 -0.84 19.90
C VAL A 218 5.18 -1.39 18.54
N THR A 219 6.17 -1.87 17.80
CA THR A 219 6.01 -2.37 16.45
C THR A 219 6.49 -3.80 16.35
N GLN A 220 5.85 -4.61 15.55
CA GLN A 220 6.31 -5.95 15.19
C GLN A 220 6.49 -6.04 13.68
N LYS A 221 7.63 -6.62 13.25
CA LYS A 221 7.90 -6.91 11.85
C LYS A 221 6.78 -7.76 11.26
N GLY A 222 6.40 -7.40 10.04
CA GLY A 222 5.44 -8.15 9.23
C GLY A 222 6.13 -9.04 8.21
N GLN A 223 5.35 -9.82 7.51
CA GLN A 223 5.77 -10.52 6.31
C GLN A 223 6.22 -9.50 5.26
N SER A 224 7.24 -9.85 4.50
CA SER A 224 7.73 -9.06 3.37
C SER A 224 7.45 -9.79 2.06
N LEU A 225 7.11 -9.03 1.04
CA LEU A 225 6.97 -9.49 -0.33
C LEU A 225 7.24 -8.29 -1.24
N GLU A 226 8.41 -8.25 -1.87
CA GLU A 226 8.81 -7.11 -2.71
C GLU A 226 9.85 -7.55 -3.75
N PHE A 227 9.93 -6.84 -4.86
CA PHE A 227 11.09 -6.94 -5.74
C PHE A 227 12.25 -6.12 -5.17
N LEU A 228 13.46 -6.66 -5.21
CA LEU A 228 14.64 -5.86 -4.94
C LEU A 228 14.84 -4.84 -6.06
N PRO A 229 15.33 -3.63 -5.75
CA PRO A 229 15.57 -2.60 -6.74
C PRO A 229 16.46 -3.07 -7.88
N LEU A 230 16.07 -2.76 -9.10
CA LEU A 230 16.85 -2.95 -10.32
C LEU A 230 16.80 -1.63 -11.10
N ASP A 231 17.97 -1.07 -11.44
CA ASP A 231 18.06 0.28 -12.03
C ASP A 231 17.42 0.36 -13.42
N ASP A 232 17.48 -0.71 -14.21
CA ASP A 232 16.90 -0.77 -15.56
C ASP A 232 16.26 -2.15 -15.79
N PRO A 233 15.00 -2.36 -15.40
CA PRO A 233 14.29 -3.60 -15.65
C PRO A 233 13.86 -3.69 -17.12
N SER A 234 14.81 -3.97 -17.99
CA SER A 234 14.58 -4.09 -19.43
C SER A 234 15.11 -5.40 -20.01
N ILE A 235 14.48 -5.86 -21.09
CA ILE A 235 14.93 -6.97 -21.90
C ILE A 235 15.42 -6.38 -23.23
N ASP A 236 16.51 -6.92 -23.77
CA ASP A 236 17.03 -6.48 -25.05
C ASP A 236 15.95 -6.61 -26.14
N ARG A 237 15.94 -5.66 -27.06
CA ARG A 237 15.00 -5.64 -28.19
C ARG A 237 15.03 -6.89 -29.07
N GLN A 238 16.16 -7.60 -29.10
CA GLN A 238 16.32 -8.90 -29.79
C GLN A 238 15.64 -10.06 -29.06
N GLY A 239 15.17 -9.82 -27.85
CA GLY A 239 14.68 -10.83 -26.94
C GLY A 239 15.75 -11.25 -25.93
N GLY A 240 15.33 -12.04 -24.97
CA GLY A 240 16.22 -12.53 -23.91
C GLY A 240 15.47 -12.79 -22.62
N GLU A 241 16.24 -12.86 -21.56
CA GLU A 241 15.75 -13.16 -20.23
C GLU A 241 16.26 -12.13 -19.23
N LEU A 242 15.40 -11.78 -18.28
CA LEU A 242 15.70 -10.92 -17.15
C LEU A 242 15.35 -11.68 -15.88
N THR A 243 16.23 -11.65 -14.88
CA THR A 243 15.95 -12.20 -13.56
C THR A 243 15.68 -11.07 -12.59
N LEU A 244 14.51 -11.09 -11.96
CA LEU A 244 14.12 -10.20 -10.91
C LEU A 244 14.29 -10.93 -9.57
N THR A 245 14.95 -10.29 -8.61
CA THR A 245 15.14 -10.86 -7.27
C THR A 245 13.98 -10.43 -6.37
N VAL A 246 13.48 -11.37 -5.61
CA VAL A 246 12.35 -11.19 -4.68
C VAL A 246 12.83 -11.35 -3.24
N ASN A 247 12.47 -10.39 -2.40
CA ASN A 247 12.62 -10.50 -0.95
C ASN A 247 11.26 -10.89 -0.37
N ALA A 248 11.11 -12.15 0.03
CA ALA A 248 9.85 -12.66 0.57
C ALA A 248 10.10 -13.51 1.82
N THR A 249 9.24 -13.33 2.83
CA THR A 249 9.17 -14.17 4.03
C THR A 249 7.93 -15.07 4.05
N MET A 250 7.15 -15.05 2.95
CA MET A 250 5.92 -15.81 2.74
C MET A 250 5.93 -16.49 1.37
N ASP A 251 5.04 -17.44 1.16
CA ASP A 251 4.78 -17.99 -0.17
C ASP A 251 4.03 -16.99 -1.05
N TRP A 252 4.37 -16.97 -2.33
CA TRP A 252 3.85 -16.02 -3.30
C TRP A 252 3.67 -16.62 -4.69
N THR A 253 2.86 -15.96 -5.49
CA THR A 253 2.65 -16.22 -6.91
C THR A 253 3.05 -14.99 -7.72
N VAL A 254 3.19 -15.16 -9.04
CA VAL A 254 3.53 -14.05 -9.94
C VAL A 254 2.57 -14.03 -11.12
N GLU A 255 2.14 -12.82 -11.50
CA GLU A 255 1.30 -12.54 -12.64
C GLU A 255 1.97 -11.53 -13.57
N CYS A 256 1.58 -11.58 -14.85
CA CYS A 256 2.01 -10.67 -15.90
C CYS A 256 0.79 -10.16 -16.65
N ASP A 257 0.72 -8.88 -16.93
CA ASP A 257 -0.40 -8.24 -17.63
C ASP A 257 -0.24 -8.22 -19.16
N ASN A 258 0.87 -8.74 -19.67
CA ASN A 258 1.16 -8.73 -21.12
C ASN A 258 1.69 -10.09 -21.58
N ASP A 259 0.95 -10.76 -22.47
CA ASP A 259 1.26 -12.09 -23.02
C ASP A 259 2.52 -12.13 -23.90
N ASP A 260 3.04 -11.00 -24.32
CA ASP A 260 4.32 -10.90 -25.04
C ASP A 260 5.53 -11.23 -24.14
N PHE A 261 5.30 -11.30 -22.81
CA PHE A 261 6.29 -11.62 -21.79
C PHE A 261 5.89 -12.90 -21.05
N THR A 262 6.81 -13.82 -20.96
CA THR A 262 6.62 -15.05 -20.18
C THR A 262 7.28 -14.88 -18.82
N VAL A 263 6.53 -15.10 -17.74
CA VAL A 263 7.05 -15.04 -16.38
C VAL A 263 7.04 -16.42 -15.74
N THR A 264 8.10 -16.72 -14.99
CA THR A 264 8.25 -17.99 -14.30
C THR A 264 8.89 -17.76 -12.93
N LYS A 265 8.21 -18.21 -11.87
CA LYS A 265 8.80 -18.27 -10.53
C LYS A 265 9.94 -19.26 -10.50
N GLN A 266 11.11 -18.84 -10.03
CA GLN A 266 12.29 -19.68 -9.84
C GLN A 266 12.70 -19.72 -8.38
N GLY A 267 12.44 -20.86 -7.73
CA GLY A 267 12.71 -20.99 -6.29
C GLY A 267 11.83 -20.10 -5.42
N ALA A 268 12.38 -19.65 -4.30
CA ALA A 268 11.69 -18.82 -3.34
C ALA A 268 11.93 -17.32 -3.53
N ASP A 269 12.94 -16.94 -4.29
CA ASP A 269 13.52 -15.60 -4.30
C ASP A 269 13.75 -15.00 -5.70
N GLN A 270 13.27 -15.65 -6.78
CA GLN A 270 13.50 -15.16 -8.13
C GLN A 270 12.27 -15.31 -9.03
N VAL A 271 12.12 -14.33 -9.92
CA VAL A 271 11.23 -14.38 -11.09
C VAL A 271 12.06 -14.22 -12.34
N LYS A 272 11.94 -15.17 -13.23
CA LYS A 272 12.48 -15.09 -14.59
C LYS A 272 11.42 -14.50 -15.51
N VAL A 273 11.77 -13.43 -16.21
CA VAL A 273 10.96 -12.79 -17.23
C VAL A 273 11.66 -13.00 -18.57
N ALA A 274 10.96 -13.54 -19.55
CA ALA A 274 11.49 -13.77 -20.89
C ALA A 274 10.59 -13.11 -21.92
N ALA A 275 11.19 -12.54 -22.95
CA ALA A 275 10.48 -12.02 -24.11
C ALA A 275 11.23 -12.38 -25.39
N GLY A 276 10.49 -12.66 -26.46
CA GLY A 276 11.04 -12.77 -27.79
C GLY A 276 11.44 -11.41 -28.36
N ARG A 277 11.98 -11.40 -29.60
CA ARG A 277 12.25 -10.16 -30.33
C ARG A 277 11.00 -9.27 -30.37
N ASN A 278 11.16 -7.98 -30.18
CA ASN A 278 10.09 -7.02 -30.41
C ASN A 278 9.98 -6.73 -31.92
N ASN A 279 9.04 -7.39 -32.58
CA ASN A 279 8.77 -7.24 -34.00
C ASN A 279 7.78 -6.12 -34.33
N ARG A 280 7.28 -5.42 -33.30
CA ARG A 280 6.38 -4.27 -33.44
C ARG A 280 7.18 -2.97 -33.47
N PHE A 281 6.53 -1.88 -33.90
CA PHE A 281 7.16 -0.59 -34.07
C PHE A 281 6.97 0.35 -32.87
N ALA A 282 6.43 -0.15 -31.77
CA ALA A 282 6.32 0.53 -30.49
C ALA A 282 7.08 -0.23 -29.40
N PRO A 283 7.67 0.47 -28.43
CA PRO A 283 8.13 -0.17 -27.21
C PRO A 283 6.98 -0.90 -26.53
N ARG A 284 7.31 -1.97 -25.83
CA ARG A 284 6.32 -2.71 -25.04
C ARG A 284 6.75 -2.85 -23.60
N THR A 285 5.79 -2.94 -22.71
CA THR A 285 6.02 -3.09 -21.29
C THR A 285 5.13 -4.16 -20.72
N ALA A 286 5.59 -4.77 -19.64
CA ALA A 286 4.80 -5.70 -18.85
C ALA A 286 4.88 -5.31 -17.39
N LYS A 287 3.74 -5.28 -16.71
CA LYS A 287 3.68 -5.17 -15.27
C LYS A 287 3.72 -6.57 -14.67
N ILE A 288 4.80 -6.86 -13.97
CA ILE A 288 4.99 -8.11 -13.26
C ILE A 288 4.56 -7.88 -11.82
N THR A 289 3.61 -8.66 -11.33
CA THR A 289 2.99 -8.49 -10.02
C THR A 289 3.20 -9.71 -9.15
N LEU A 290 3.71 -9.51 -7.95
CA LEU A 290 3.79 -10.53 -6.90
C LEU A 290 2.52 -10.47 -6.06
N LEU A 291 1.94 -11.63 -5.80
CA LEU A 291 0.76 -11.79 -4.95
C LEU A 291 1.05 -12.79 -3.84
N PRO A 292 0.61 -12.54 -2.58
CA PRO A 292 0.64 -13.55 -1.54
C PRO A 292 -0.10 -14.82 -1.98
N ALA A 293 0.47 -16.00 -1.70
CA ALA A 293 -0.17 -17.28 -2.06
C ALA A 293 -1.28 -17.69 -1.08
N SER A 294 -1.42 -17.00 0.06
CA SER A 294 -2.43 -17.27 1.10
C SER A 294 -3.29 -16.05 1.39
N ASP A 295 -4.53 -16.28 1.81
CA ASP A 295 -5.44 -15.25 2.29
C ASP A 295 -4.92 -14.58 3.57
N GLY A 296 -5.38 -13.36 3.84
CA GLY A 296 -5.06 -12.63 5.08
C GLY A 296 -4.10 -11.45 4.92
N PHE A 297 -3.58 -11.22 3.71
CA PHE A 297 -2.70 -10.07 3.42
C PHE A 297 -3.46 -8.88 2.80
N GLY A 298 -4.78 -8.99 2.62
CA GLY A 298 -5.58 -7.97 1.94
C GLY A 298 -5.12 -7.79 0.49
N ASP A 299 -5.27 -6.58 -0.05
CA ASP A 299 -4.88 -6.22 -1.42
C ASP A 299 -3.37 -5.89 -1.56
N VAL A 300 -2.51 -6.52 -0.78
CA VAL A 300 -1.07 -6.31 -0.86
C VAL A 300 -0.54 -6.91 -2.15
N SER A 301 -0.10 -6.07 -3.06
CA SER A 301 0.55 -6.46 -4.30
C SER A 301 1.79 -5.60 -4.55
N TYR A 302 2.86 -6.21 -5.00
CA TYR A 302 4.09 -5.52 -5.35
C TYR A 302 4.37 -5.73 -6.81
N SER A 303 4.67 -4.68 -7.54
CA SER A 303 4.86 -4.78 -8.99
C SER A 303 6.09 -4.01 -9.47
N VAL A 304 6.67 -4.52 -10.55
CA VAL A 304 7.71 -3.87 -11.33
C VAL A 304 7.28 -3.85 -12.79
N THR A 305 7.65 -2.80 -13.50
CA THR A 305 7.42 -2.72 -14.95
C THR A 305 8.70 -3.10 -15.67
N VAL A 306 8.63 -4.14 -16.51
CA VAL A 306 9.71 -4.55 -17.40
C VAL A 306 9.44 -3.96 -18.77
N SER A 307 10.44 -3.36 -19.38
CA SER A 307 10.36 -2.74 -20.70
C SER A 307 11.14 -3.53 -21.76
N GLN A 308 10.75 -3.36 -23.00
CA GLN A 308 11.53 -3.79 -24.16
C GLN A 308 11.39 -2.75 -25.26
N ASP A 309 12.54 -2.26 -25.75
CA ASP A 309 12.60 -1.22 -26.77
C ASP A 309 12.37 -1.76 -28.18
N ILE A 310 12.34 -0.88 -29.18
CA ILE A 310 12.16 -1.20 -30.60
C ILE A 310 13.48 -1.36 -31.32
N ASN A 311 13.43 -2.11 -32.44
CA ASN A 311 14.57 -2.33 -33.34
C ASN A 311 14.65 -1.33 -34.50
N PHE A 312 13.86 -0.27 -34.46
CA PHE A 312 13.61 0.56 -35.64
C PHE A 312 13.82 2.04 -35.34
N LYS A 313 14.27 2.77 -36.36
CA LYS A 313 14.27 4.24 -36.41
C LYS A 313 13.37 4.66 -37.57
N PHE A 314 12.58 5.69 -37.37
CA PHE A 314 11.66 6.24 -38.36
C PHE A 314 12.21 7.50 -39.02
N GLU A 315 12.05 7.60 -40.33
CA GLU A 315 12.41 8.79 -41.11
C GLU A 315 11.24 9.18 -42.04
N GLY A 316 11.03 10.47 -42.24
CA GLY A 316 9.93 10.99 -43.07
C GLY A 316 8.53 10.78 -42.48
N ASN A 317 7.56 10.46 -43.33
CA ASN A 317 6.14 10.34 -42.97
C ASN A 317 5.81 8.94 -42.43
N CYS A 318 6.39 8.57 -41.30
CA CYS A 318 6.09 7.35 -40.55
C CYS A 318 5.32 7.68 -39.28
N GLU A 319 4.20 7.01 -39.07
CA GLU A 319 3.32 7.19 -37.89
C GLU A 319 3.16 5.82 -37.21
N VAL A 320 3.54 5.73 -35.94
CA VAL A 320 3.27 4.54 -35.11
C VAL A 320 1.84 4.61 -34.61
N LEU A 321 1.05 3.59 -34.91
CA LEU A 321 -0.34 3.50 -34.54
C LEU A 321 -0.50 2.91 -33.13
N SER A 322 -1.70 3.06 -32.55
CA SER A 322 -1.99 2.62 -31.19
C SER A 322 -1.88 1.10 -30.95
N ASP A 323 -1.95 0.31 -32.01
CA ASP A 323 -1.76 -1.15 -31.99
C ASP A 323 -0.30 -1.58 -32.13
N GLY A 324 0.64 -0.62 -32.19
CA GLY A 324 2.07 -0.87 -32.36
C GLY A 324 2.48 -1.13 -33.80
N SER A 325 1.58 -1.01 -34.80
CA SER A 325 1.90 -1.01 -36.22
C SER A 325 2.45 0.35 -36.68
N VAL A 326 3.04 0.41 -37.86
CA VAL A 326 3.52 1.65 -38.47
C VAL A 326 2.83 1.92 -39.80
N LYS A 327 2.27 3.12 -39.95
CA LYS A 327 1.78 3.65 -41.22
C LYS A 327 2.90 4.44 -41.90
N ILE A 328 3.23 4.07 -43.14
CA ILE A 328 4.25 4.72 -43.95
C ILE A 328 3.53 5.38 -45.13
N SER A 329 3.72 6.69 -45.28
CA SER A 329 3.03 7.47 -46.29
C SER A 329 4.01 8.12 -47.26
N SER A 330 3.59 8.23 -48.53
CA SER A 330 4.31 8.97 -49.58
C SER A 330 4.42 10.45 -49.25
N GLY A 331 5.17 11.21 -50.05
CA GLY A 331 5.38 12.64 -49.89
C GLY A 331 6.77 13.02 -49.39
N ALA A 332 7.49 12.10 -48.82
CA ALA A 332 8.90 12.20 -48.40
C ALA A 332 9.63 10.86 -48.62
N ALA A 333 10.93 10.85 -48.42
CA ALA A 333 11.69 9.61 -48.28
C ALA A 333 11.38 8.93 -46.92
N SER A 334 10.18 8.36 -46.80
CA SER A 334 9.64 7.79 -45.57
C SER A 334 10.13 6.37 -45.39
N ARG A 335 10.86 6.13 -44.32
CA ARG A 335 11.60 4.85 -44.11
C ARG A 335 11.54 4.40 -42.67
N VAL A 336 11.48 3.08 -42.54
CA VAL A 336 11.78 2.38 -41.26
C VAL A 336 13.19 1.80 -41.43
N VAL A 337 14.12 2.33 -40.68
CA VAL A 337 15.52 1.91 -40.65
C VAL A 337 15.71 0.87 -39.57
N LEU A 338 16.31 -0.26 -39.91
CA LEU A 338 16.65 -1.32 -38.97
C LEU A 338 17.88 -0.91 -38.17
N LEU A 339 17.81 -1.05 -36.84
CA LEU A 339 18.93 -0.77 -35.94
C LEU A 339 19.87 -1.98 -35.81
N ASP A 340 19.40 -3.16 -36.18
CA ASP A 340 20.20 -4.36 -36.19
C ASP A 340 21.24 -4.33 -37.30
N GLN A 341 22.38 -4.94 -37.02
CA GLN A 341 23.48 -5.07 -37.96
C GLN A 341 23.73 -6.54 -38.29
N GLY A 342 24.01 -6.81 -39.55
CA GLY A 342 24.33 -8.14 -40.04
C GLY A 342 24.65 -8.10 -41.52
N ARG A 343 25.11 -9.20 -42.07
CA ARG A 343 25.50 -9.25 -43.48
C ARG A 343 24.35 -9.63 -44.41
N TYR A 344 23.66 -10.70 -44.09
CA TYR A 344 22.59 -11.23 -44.93
C TYR A 344 21.25 -11.02 -44.23
N LEU A 345 20.29 -10.51 -44.95
CA LEU A 345 18.97 -10.14 -44.44
C LEU A 345 17.91 -11.09 -44.98
N HIS A 346 17.07 -11.59 -44.06
CA HIS A 346 15.74 -12.07 -44.40
C HIS A 346 14.74 -11.24 -43.63
N LEU A 347 13.85 -10.55 -44.34
CA LEU A 347 12.86 -9.64 -43.81
C LEU A 347 11.47 -10.12 -44.20
N THR A 348 10.59 -10.30 -43.23
CA THR A 348 9.17 -10.57 -43.47
C THR A 348 8.34 -9.43 -42.85
N LEU A 349 7.61 -8.72 -43.72
CA LEU A 349 6.65 -7.72 -43.29
C LEU A 349 5.24 -8.32 -43.30
N THR A 350 4.53 -8.19 -42.18
CA THR A 350 3.08 -8.44 -42.15
C THR A 350 2.37 -7.15 -42.47
N MET A 351 1.58 -7.12 -43.52
CA MET A 351 0.91 -5.92 -44.01
C MET A 351 -0.46 -5.76 -43.37
N GLY A 352 -0.80 -4.51 -43.06
CA GLY A 352 -2.13 -4.10 -42.69
C GLY A 352 -2.91 -3.47 -43.83
N GLU A 353 -3.68 -2.42 -43.49
CA GLU A 353 -4.37 -1.60 -44.47
C GLU A 353 -3.39 -0.92 -45.42
N LYS A 354 -3.79 -0.70 -46.65
CA LYS A 354 -2.95 -0.10 -47.66
C LYS A 354 -3.75 0.56 -48.76
N ASN A 355 -3.14 1.56 -49.39
CA ASN A 355 -3.64 2.26 -50.55
C ASN A 355 -2.46 2.52 -51.49
N PHE A 356 -2.21 1.58 -52.41
CA PHE A 356 -1.19 1.76 -53.41
C PHE A 356 -1.71 2.57 -54.60
N GLY A 357 -1.11 3.71 -54.81
CA GLY A 357 -1.36 4.55 -56.02
C GLY A 357 -0.68 4.01 -57.24
N SER A 358 -0.76 4.75 -58.34
CA SER A 358 -0.24 4.36 -59.65
C SER A 358 1.29 4.26 -59.70
N ALA A 359 2.01 4.89 -58.78
CA ALA A 359 3.46 4.90 -58.69
C ALA A 359 3.93 4.22 -57.37
N ALA A 360 3.17 3.24 -56.89
CA ALA A 360 3.46 2.54 -55.67
C ALA A 360 4.92 2.08 -55.55
N GLN A 361 5.58 2.48 -54.51
CA GLN A 361 6.95 2.10 -54.22
C GLN A 361 7.08 1.62 -52.81
N LEU A 362 7.26 0.32 -52.65
CA LEU A 362 7.80 -0.27 -51.45
C LEU A 362 9.24 -0.71 -51.77
N TRP A 363 10.20 -0.12 -51.10
CA TRP A 363 11.60 -0.47 -51.25
C TRP A 363 12.05 -1.16 -49.96
N VAL A 364 12.76 -2.27 -50.12
CA VAL A 364 13.64 -2.79 -49.10
C VAL A 364 15.05 -2.65 -49.62
N GLN A 365 15.87 -1.92 -48.90
CA GLN A 365 17.22 -1.63 -49.36
C GLN A 365 18.24 -1.91 -48.27
N GLY A 366 19.32 -2.55 -48.65
CA GLY A 366 20.55 -2.61 -47.85
C GLY A 366 21.65 -1.80 -48.53
N LYS A 367 22.51 -1.19 -47.73
CA LYS A 367 23.73 -0.55 -48.19
C LYS A 367 24.92 -1.21 -47.53
N ILE A 368 25.87 -1.69 -48.33
CA ILE A 368 27.10 -2.34 -47.89
C ILE A 368 28.23 -1.61 -48.58
N GLY A 369 29.03 -0.85 -47.81
CA GLY A 369 30.02 0.04 -48.36
C GLY A 369 29.40 0.98 -49.42
N ASN A 370 29.81 0.85 -50.68
CA ASN A 370 29.27 1.59 -51.83
C ASN A 370 28.23 0.84 -52.67
N VAL A 371 27.86 -0.36 -52.25
CA VAL A 371 26.91 -1.21 -52.97
C VAL A 371 25.53 -1.13 -52.35
N ASN A 372 24.51 -0.89 -53.16
CA ASN A 372 23.11 -0.99 -52.74
C ASN A 372 22.53 -2.32 -53.20
N ILE A 373 21.89 -3.02 -52.27
CA ILE A 373 21.12 -4.23 -52.53
C ILE A 373 19.67 -3.88 -52.27
N TYR A 374 18.77 -4.11 -53.24
CA TYR A 374 17.39 -3.77 -53.00
C TYR A 374 16.36 -4.57 -53.79
N ASN A 375 15.17 -4.62 -53.24
CA ASN A 375 13.94 -4.91 -53.97
C ASN A 375 13.13 -3.62 -54.12
N GLN A 376 12.78 -3.30 -55.33
CA GLN A 376 11.87 -2.20 -55.65
C GLN A 376 10.56 -2.82 -56.16
N LEU A 377 9.50 -2.54 -55.36
CA LEU A 377 8.15 -2.90 -55.75
C LEU A 377 7.46 -1.65 -56.33
N SER A 378 7.13 -1.66 -57.64
CA SER A 378 6.39 -0.57 -58.26
C SER A 378 5.45 -1.07 -59.33
N LEU A 379 4.32 -0.39 -59.54
CA LEU A 379 3.43 -0.62 -60.64
C LEU A 379 4.03 -0.10 -61.93
N GLY A 380 3.75 -0.76 -63.06
CA GLY A 380 4.08 -0.21 -64.39
C GLY A 380 5.47 -0.56 -64.92
N GLY A 381 6.06 -1.68 -64.49
CA GLY A 381 7.22 -2.27 -65.22
C GLY A 381 8.60 -1.99 -64.63
N ASN A 382 8.69 -1.30 -63.48
CA ASN A 382 9.96 -1.06 -62.78
C ASN A 382 10.16 -1.90 -61.52
N THR A 383 9.40 -2.97 -61.39
CA THR A 383 9.54 -3.91 -60.28
C THR A 383 10.77 -4.78 -60.50
N ARG A 384 11.70 -4.77 -59.54
CA ARG A 384 12.99 -5.44 -59.72
C ARG A 384 13.68 -5.79 -58.42
N ILE A 385 14.44 -6.89 -58.44
CA ILE A 385 15.50 -7.19 -57.48
C ILE A 385 16.83 -6.82 -58.14
N ARG A 386 17.70 -6.10 -57.42
CA ARG A 386 18.98 -5.73 -58.02
C ARG A 386 20.07 -5.41 -56.99
N THR A 387 21.31 -5.45 -57.49
CA THR A 387 22.50 -4.92 -56.84
C THR A 387 23.06 -3.76 -57.67
N ASP A 388 23.37 -2.64 -57.01
CA ASP A 388 23.96 -1.46 -57.63
C ASP A 388 25.26 -1.08 -56.91
N GLY A 389 26.29 -0.75 -57.64
CA GLY A 389 27.55 -0.21 -57.15
C GLY A 389 28.78 -0.88 -57.78
N ASN A 390 29.91 -0.25 -57.55
CA ASN A 390 31.20 -0.78 -57.98
C ASN A 390 31.70 -1.81 -56.96
N MET A 391 31.91 -3.01 -57.38
CA MET A 391 32.66 -3.99 -56.63
C MET A 391 34.15 -3.89 -57.01
N ALA A 392 35.05 -3.89 -56.02
CA ALA A 392 36.46 -3.59 -56.18
C ALA A 392 37.19 -4.46 -57.22
N ASP A 393 36.66 -5.61 -57.59
CA ASP A 393 37.33 -6.58 -58.49
C ASP A 393 36.75 -6.66 -59.92
N GLU A 394 35.70 -5.94 -60.26
CA GLU A 394 35.08 -6.01 -61.58
C GLU A 394 35.44 -4.82 -62.50
N GLY A 395 36.57 -4.12 -62.29
CA GLY A 395 36.99 -3.06 -63.20
C GLY A 395 35.93 -2.06 -63.56
N ALA A 396 35.57 -1.26 -62.58
CA ALA A 396 34.97 0.04 -62.58
C ALA A 396 34.08 0.44 -63.76
N THR A 397 32.99 -0.19 -63.97
CA THR A 397 31.83 0.43 -64.63
C THR A 397 30.58 0.03 -63.92
N SER A 398 29.71 0.97 -63.61
CA SER A 398 28.44 0.85 -62.88
C SER A 398 27.55 -0.30 -63.42
N ALA A 399 27.92 -1.51 -63.16
CA ALA A 399 27.16 -2.67 -63.59
C ALA A 399 26.15 -3.01 -62.50
N TYR A 400 24.94 -2.55 -62.65
CA TYR A 400 23.86 -3.14 -61.89
C TYR A 400 23.39 -4.45 -62.56
N LYS A 401 23.17 -5.47 -61.73
CA LYS A 401 22.52 -6.71 -62.17
C LYS A 401 21.13 -6.75 -61.58
N SER A 402 20.13 -7.01 -62.41
CA SER A 402 18.74 -6.99 -61.95
C SER A 402 17.90 -8.05 -62.64
N THR A 403 16.93 -8.60 -61.92
CA THR A 403 15.80 -9.32 -62.48
C THR A 403 14.55 -8.44 -62.34
N THR A 404 13.88 -8.23 -63.46
CA THR A 404 12.58 -7.52 -63.46
C THR A 404 11.45 -8.55 -63.41
N TYR A 405 10.38 -8.19 -62.77
CA TYR A 405 9.15 -8.97 -62.66
C TYR A 405 7.94 -8.05 -62.72
N SER A 406 6.75 -8.61 -62.89
CA SER A 406 5.49 -7.84 -62.84
C SER A 406 4.68 -8.24 -61.65
N ILE A 407 3.99 -7.27 -61.09
CA ILE A 407 3.00 -7.44 -60.05
C ILE A 407 1.75 -6.63 -60.40
N SER A 408 0.60 -7.22 -60.28
CA SER A 408 -0.67 -6.54 -60.54
C SER A 408 -1.14 -5.72 -59.37
N GLN A 409 -2.05 -4.78 -59.63
CA GLN A 409 -2.70 -4.00 -58.57
C GLN A 409 -3.47 -4.90 -57.58
N ASP A 410 -4.12 -5.96 -58.11
CA ASP A 410 -4.86 -6.91 -57.27
C ASP A 410 -3.95 -7.67 -56.34
N GLU A 411 -2.77 -8.09 -56.82
CA GLU A 411 -1.76 -8.75 -55.97
C GLU A 411 -1.23 -7.81 -54.89
N LEU A 412 -1.01 -6.53 -55.20
CA LEU A 412 -0.62 -5.52 -54.22
C LEU A 412 -1.71 -5.29 -53.15
N ASN A 413 -2.95 -5.18 -53.58
CA ASN A 413 -4.08 -5.00 -52.70
C ASN A 413 -4.31 -6.23 -51.79
N ALA A 414 -4.06 -7.44 -52.33
CA ALA A 414 -4.20 -8.69 -51.60
C ALA A 414 -2.97 -9.09 -50.79
N MET A 415 -1.92 -8.28 -50.78
CA MET A 415 -0.68 -8.59 -50.08
C MET A 415 -0.85 -8.55 -48.56
N GLU A 416 -0.76 -9.71 -47.92
CA GLU A 416 -0.77 -9.86 -46.44
C GLU A 416 0.65 -10.00 -45.89
N THR A 417 1.55 -10.65 -46.66
CA THR A 417 2.96 -10.77 -46.32
C THR A 417 3.86 -10.38 -47.49
N TYR A 418 4.94 -9.73 -47.14
CA TYR A 418 6.02 -9.34 -48.03
C TYR A 418 7.32 -9.91 -47.48
N ASP A 419 7.95 -10.86 -48.24
CA ASP A 419 9.23 -11.43 -47.88
C ASP A 419 10.31 -10.96 -48.86
N TYR A 420 11.40 -10.52 -48.33
CA TYR A 420 12.62 -10.24 -49.09
C TYR A 420 13.82 -10.76 -48.31
N GLY A 421 14.64 -11.48 -49.01
CA GLY A 421 15.85 -12.04 -48.42
C GLY A 421 16.97 -12.17 -49.44
N PHE A 422 18.17 -12.21 -48.92
CA PHE A 422 19.38 -12.54 -49.65
C PHE A 422 20.35 -13.30 -48.73
N ALA A 423 21.06 -14.25 -49.34
CA ALA A 423 21.99 -15.14 -48.67
C ALA A 423 23.16 -15.46 -49.60
N PRO A 424 24.32 -15.94 -49.08
CA PRO A 424 25.41 -16.44 -49.94
C PRO A 424 24.90 -17.56 -50.83
N ASN A 425 25.35 -17.58 -52.09
CA ASN A 425 25.04 -18.71 -52.98
C ASN A 425 25.73 -19.96 -52.44
N ALA A 426 24.99 -21.08 -52.39
CA ALA A 426 25.46 -22.31 -51.79
C ALA A 426 26.66 -22.95 -52.49
N THR A 427 26.91 -22.62 -53.78
CA THR A 427 27.96 -23.20 -54.59
C THR A 427 29.07 -22.23 -54.97
N ASP A 428 28.80 -20.91 -54.93
CA ASP A 428 29.76 -19.88 -55.30
C ASP A 428 29.69 -18.73 -54.28
N PRO A 429 30.59 -18.63 -53.32
CA PRO A 429 30.57 -17.59 -52.28
C PRO A 429 30.75 -16.17 -52.82
N THR A 430 31.26 -16.03 -54.06
CA THR A 430 31.34 -14.71 -54.73
C THR A 430 29.98 -14.24 -55.23
N LYS A 431 28.96 -15.09 -55.15
CA LYS A 431 27.59 -14.80 -55.55
C LYS A 431 26.66 -14.78 -54.32
N MET A 432 25.53 -14.12 -54.50
CA MET A 432 24.48 -13.96 -53.54
C MET A 432 23.14 -14.24 -54.19
N ASP A 433 22.35 -15.09 -53.57
CA ASP A 433 20.99 -15.37 -54.00
C ASP A 433 20.04 -14.43 -53.30
N MET A 434 19.18 -13.76 -54.06
CA MET A 434 18.13 -12.86 -53.57
C MET A 434 16.77 -13.44 -54.00
N PHE A 435 15.79 -13.26 -53.14
CA PHE A 435 14.41 -13.63 -53.41
C PHE A 435 13.41 -12.60 -52.93
N PHE A 436 12.25 -12.62 -53.56
CA PHE A 436 11.09 -11.86 -53.15
C PHE A 436 9.83 -12.73 -53.22
N LYS A 437 9.03 -12.71 -52.17
CA LYS A 437 7.75 -13.41 -52.10
C LYS A 437 6.62 -12.49 -51.72
N VAL A 438 5.43 -12.80 -52.20
CA VAL A 438 4.16 -12.20 -51.74
C VAL A 438 3.26 -13.36 -51.30
N ASN A 439 2.73 -13.25 -50.09
CA ASN A 439 1.89 -14.29 -49.48
C ASN A 439 2.52 -15.69 -49.60
N GLY A 440 3.81 -15.78 -49.30
CA GLY A 440 4.60 -17.00 -49.33
C GLY A 440 4.99 -17.50 -50.74
N SER A 441 4.45 -16.91 -51.81
CA SER A 441 4.75 -17.32 -53.19
C SER A 441 5.90 -16.51 -53.76
N VAL A 442 6.94 -17.20 -54.29
CA VAL A 442 8.09 -16.56 -54.94
C VAL A 442 7.64 -15.81 -56.18
N LYS A 443 7.89 -14.52 -56.23
CA LYS A 443 7.60 -13.62 -57.35
C LYS A 443 8.83 -13.37 -58.21
N ALA A 444 9.98 -13.31 -57.58
CA ALA A 444 11.25 -13.17 -58.29
C ALA A 444 12.40 -13.76 -57.49
N SER A 445 13.42 -14.20 -58.21
CA SER A 445 14.74 -14.53 -57.67
C SER A 445 15.83 -13.96 -58.57
N HIS A 446 16.98 -13.69 -57.98
CA HIS A 446 18.13 -13.14 -58.68
C HIS A 446 19.41 -13.65 -58.02
N THR A 447 20.37 -14.08 -58.85
CA THR A 447 21.73 -14.40 -58.38
C THR A 447 22.67 -13.30 -58.88
N GLY A 448 23.18 -12.51 -57.98
CA GLY A 448 24.10 -11.41 -58.27
C GLY A 448 25.45 -11.60 -57.61
N ASN A 449 26.35 -10.64 -57.77
CA ASN A 449 27.61 -10.65 -57.05
C ASN A 449 27.37 -10.42 -55.55
N ASN A 450 28.17 -11.09 -54.73
CA ASN A 450 28.08 -10.98 -53.27
C ASN A 450 28.97 -9.85 -52.75
N PRO A 451 28.42 -8.69 -52.37
CA PRO A 451 29.23 -7.58 -51.89
C PRO A 451 29.95 -7.87 -50.58
N PHE A 452 29.40 -8.75 -49.72
CA PHE A 452 30.04 -9.15 -48.47
C PHE A 452 31.26 -10.03 -48.65
N TYR A 453 31.43 -10.62 -49.83
CA TYR A 453 32.66 -11.34 -50.17
C TYR A 453 33.82 -10.38 -50.40
N TYR A 454 33.53 -9.17 -50.92
CA TYR A 454 34.51 -8.19 -51.32
C TYR A 454 34.68 -7.06 -50.31
N ASP A 455 33.68 -6.80 -49.48
CA ASP A 455 33.67 -5.68 -48.50
C ASP A 455 33.18 -6.16 -47.12
N THR A 456 33.99 -5.90 -46.11
CA THR A 456 33.66 -6.22 -44.70
C THR A 456 33.02 -5.07 -43.97
N GLY A 457 32.61 -4.02 -44.66
CA GLY A 457 32.00 -2.82 -44.08
C GLY A 457 30.65 -3.06 -43.41
N SER A 458 30.22 -2.07 -42.61
CA SER A 458 28.91 -2.11 -41.96
C SER A 458 27.76 -2.05 -42.96
N SER A 459 26.73 -2.79 -42.69
CA SER A 459 25.48 -2.76 -43.47
C SER A 459 24.41 -1.94 -42.73
N SER A 460 23.57 -1.26 -43.48
CA SER A 460 22.36 -0.62 -43.00
C SER A 460 21.19 -1.03 -43.89
N TYR A 461 20.07 -1.32 -43.26
CA TYR A 461 18.86 -1.76 -43.95
C TYR A 461 17.68 -0.88 -43.62
N TYR A 462 16.81 -0.65 -44.59
CA TYR A 462 15.55 0.00 -44.40
C TYR A 462 14.48 -0.51 -45.35
N PHE A 463 13.22 -0.26 -45.03
CA PHE A 463 12.10 -0.40 -45.95
C PHE A 463 11.23 0.85 -45.93
N GLY A 464 10.55 1.12 -47.01
CA GLY A 464 9.72 2.30 -47.16
C GLY A 464 9.79 2.91 -48.56
N PHE A 465 9.72 4.23 -48.62
CA PHE A 465 9.85 4.98 -49.86
C PHE A 465 11.28 5.49 -50.06
N TYR A 466 11.84 5.25 -51.23
CA TYR A 466 13.18 5.72 -51.55
C TYR A 466 13.24 7.23 -51.76
N GLY A 467 12.19 7.81 -52.34
CA GLY A 467 12.08 9.24 -52.63
C GLY A 467 10.69 9.80 -52.35
N SER A 468 10.52 11.09 -52.59
CA SER A 468 9.22 11.71 -52.49
C SER A 468 8.35 11.36 -53.68
N THR A 469 7.23 10.70 -53.43
CA THR A 469 6.15 10.53 -54.44
C THR A 469 4.91 11.25 -53.89
N SER A 470 4.13 11.81 -54.79
CA SER A 470 2.92 12.60 -54.40
C SER A 470 1.63 11.94 -54.87
N ASP A 471 1.63 10.64 -55.02
CA ASP A 471 0.53 9.83 -55.54
C ASP A 471 -0.50 9.39 -54.45
N GLY A 472 -0.31 9.79 -53.22
CA GLY A 472 -1.20 9.48 -52.11
C GLY A 472 -1.06 8.02 -51.62
N THR A 473 -0.01 7.31 -52.03
CA THR A 473 0.27 5.93 -51.57
C THR A 473 0.58 5.93 -50.05
N TRP A 474 -0.01 5.00 -49.34
CA TRP A 474 0.35 4.66 -48.00
C TRP A 474 0.08 3.17 -47.72
N TYR A 475 0.76 2.64 -46.72
CA TYR A 475 0.52 1.27 -46.25
C TYR A 475 0.87 1.17 -44.76
N VAL A 476 0.23 0.22 -44.09
CA VAL A 476 0.49 -0.15 -42.71
C VAL A 476 1.30 -1.44 -42.65
N VAL A 477 2.35 -1.45 -41.88
CA VAL A 477 3.12 -2.66 -41.56
C VAL A 477 2.81 -2.99 -40.10
N LYS A 478 2.27 -4.18 -39.83
CA LYS A 478 1.90 -4.64 -38.51
C LYS A 478 3.10 -5.15 -37.73
N THR A 479 3.92 -6.00 -38.38
CA THR A 479 5.14 -6.54 -37.79
C THR A 479 6.24 -6.60 -38.81
N CYS A 480 7.47 -6.63 -38.33
CA CYS A 480 8.67 -6.81 -39.14
C CYS A 480 9.56 -7.89 -38.52
N ASP A 481 9.48 -9.07 -39.03
CA ASP A 481 10.38 -10.16 -38.64
C ASP A 481 11.69 -10.04 -39.39
N ILE A 482 12.80 -10.11 -38.69
CA ILE A 482 14.13 -9.89 -39.22
C ILE A 482 15.03 -11.03 -38.78
N GLU A 483 15.66 -11.66 -39.76
CA GLU A 483 16.76 -12.56 -39.54
C GLU A 483 18.01 -11.95 -40.17
N LEU A 484 19.05 -11.78 -39.39
CA LEU A 484 20.35 -11.30 -39.84
C LEU A 484 21.40 -12.35 -39.51
N THR A 485 22.21 -12.72 -40.49
CA THR A 485 23.35 -13.58 -40.25
C THR A 485 24.65 -12.81 -40.38
N THR A 486 25.68 -13.24 -39.70
CA THR A 486 27.01 -12.62 -39.68
C THR A 486 27.99 -13.38 -40.58
N GLU A 487 27.62 -14.57 -41.04
CA GLU A 487 28.46 -15.45 -41.85
C GLU A 487 27.80 -15.79 -43.20
#